data_3e5e7a77d67ef6bc0833d259b83c9fae
#
_entry.id   3e5e7a77d67ef6bc0833d259b83c9fae
#
_cell.length_a   1.000
_cell.length_b   1.000
_cell.length_c   1.000
_cell.angle_alpha   90.00
_cell.angle_beta   90.00
_cell.angle_gamma   90.00
#
_symmetry.space_group_name_H-M   'P 1'
#
loop_
_entity.id
_entity.type
_entity.pdbx_description
1 polymer ?
#
loop_
_entity_poly.entity_id
_entity_poly.type
_entity_poly.pdbx_seq_one_letter_code
_entity_poly.pdbx_strand_id
1 'polypeptide(L)'
;MKKFFVLFALFFLTNLLLAQNVTTGGKESLKIKGFLSATFFAQDQNFAFGNGQSAEFATTNNTQNQWFYGGDIRNTRLTMVFNGPEVTNDWKLGGVLELDAFNDPTNTGAFGGQIWTPRVRLAYADLVHENITIRFGQAWDPLFGNVPVSLSHIAFPLGYGSAGDVGWRFPGIFFYYKFDSNSSTHVSLDAAVMAGSWTNGPGTTTSFTTAGNSGTPQFELRLNVENKFSDGGVFKAYVVGHYDQVNLNGIGADSTANLTGVAGELGASFSSNGFLVHGNVYTGKNIGQQFGQITQFQTVNMDLSSTGGWAQLGYAFESGWGIYGYYGMEKVNKDDATALFMSREKNNLLDVMVKYATGPFEIGMEYLHNNLTTLQYAIGGVSSEVKLSGTQIALSTLYKF
;
A
#
# COMPACT_ATOMS: atom_id res chain seq x y z
N MET A 1 -3.18 -36.00 29.48
CA MET A 1 -3.46 -35.05 28.41
C MET A 1 -3.55 -33.57 28.89
N LYS A 2 -4.19 -33.24 30.00
CA LYS A 2 -4.28 -31.84 30.48
C LYS A 2 -2.94 -31.16 30.88
N LYS A 3 -1.94 -31.92 31.36
CA LYS A 3 -0.62 -31.38 31.73
C LYS A 3 0.29 -31.07 30.53
N PHE A 4 0.06 -31.67 29.37
CA PHE A 4 0.82 -31.38 28.16
C PHE A 4 0.38 -30.08 27.48
N PHE A 5 -0.90 -29.75 27.59
CA PHE A 5 -1.44 -28.50 27.02
C PHE A 5 -0.98 -27.25 27.78
N VAL A 6 -0.83 -27.36 29.09
CA VAL A 6 -0.33 -26.25 29.94
C VAL A 6 1.17 -25.99 29.69
N LEU A 7 1.96 -27.04 29.44
CA LEU A 7 3.38 -26.89 29.12
C LEU A 7 3.59 -26.26 27.73
N PHE A 8 2.73 -26.58 26.77
CA PHE A 8 2.78 -26.01 25.42
C PHE A 8 2.36 -24.53 25.41
N ALA A 9 1.36 -24.15 26.22
CA ALA A 9 0.92 -22.77 26.38
C ALA A 9 1.96 -21.93 27.13
N LEU A 10 2.65 -22.48 28.15
CA LEU A 10 3.73 -21.79 28.88
C LEU A 10 4.99 -21.63 28.04
N PHE A 11 5.29 -22.54 27.13
CA PHE A 11 6.43 -22.41 26.20
C PHE A 11 6.22 -21.25 25.19
N PHE A 12 4.98 -20.97 24.82
CA PHE A 12 4.64 -19.82 23.98
C PHE A 12 4.63 -18.47 24.71
N LEU A 13 4.36 -18.46 26.00
CA LEU A 13 4.19 -17.23 26.78
C LEU A 13 5.52 -16.62 27.32
N THR A 14 6.58 -17.40 27.45
CA THR A 14 7.86 -16.92 27.99
C THR A 14 8.82 -16.37 26.93
N ASN A 15 8.50 -16.50 25.64
CA ASN A 15 9.36 -16.09 24.53
C ASN A 15 8.83 -14.94 23.69
N LEU A 16 7.75 -14.28 24.09
CA LEU A 16 7.05 -13.25 23.30
C LEU A 16 7.64 -11.84 23.39
N LEU A 17 8.76 -11.64 24.09
CA LEU A 17 9.26 -10.28 24.37
C LEU A 17 10.52 -9.85 23.60
N LEU A 18 11.06 -10.70 22.73
CA LEU A 18 12.18 -10.33 21.87
C LEU A 18 11.93 -10.90 20.48
N ALA A 19 12.19 -10.13 19.42
CA ALA A 19 12.24 -10.66 18.07
C ALA A 19 13.09 -11.94 18.07
N GLN A 20 12.47 -13.11 18.05
CA GLN A 20 13.19 -14.37 18.19
C GLN A 20 14.01 -14.66 16.96
N ASN A 21 15.34 -14.63 17.10
CA ASN A 21 16.23 -15.23 16.14
C ASN A 21 16.23 -16.74 16.38
N VAL A 22 15.53 -17.49 15.55
CA VAL A 22 15.68 -18.95 15.50
C VAL A 22 16.91 -19.22 14.64
N THR A 23 18.02 -19.58 15.25
CA THR A 23 19.22 -20.05 14.52
C THR A 23 19.07 -21.53 14.25
N THR A 24 19.05 -21.91 12.99
CA THR A 24 19.12 -23.30 12.54
C THR A 24 20.58 -23.64 12.28
N GLY A 25 21.27 -24.10 13.31
CA GLY A 25 22.56 -24.85 13.19
C GLY A 25 23.70 -24.28 12.34
N GLY A 26 23.72 -22.96 12.03
CA GLY A 26 24.71 -22.36 11.15
C GLY A 26 24.63 -20.82 11.11
N LYS A 27 25.06 -20.22 9.99
CA LYS A 27 24.91 -18.76 9.71
C LYS A 27 23.48 -18.34 9.30
N GLU A 28 22.56 -19.28 9.26
CA GLU A 28 21.17 -19.10 8.86
C GLU A 28 20.30 -18.65 10.04
N SER A 29 19.37 -17.73 9.81
CA SER A 29 18.45 -17.26 10.84
C SER A 29 17.06 -16.97 10.31
N LEU A 30 16.06 -17.23 11.14
CA LEU A 30 14.68 -16.76 10.96
C LEU A 30 14.40 -15.71 12.02
N LYS A 31 14.07 -14.48 11.58
CA LYS A 31 13.59 -13.41 12.45
C LYS A 31 12.09 -13.25 12.25
N ILE A 32 11.34 -13.36 13.33
CA ILE A 32 9.90 -13.06 13.36
C ILE A 32 9.72 -11.68 13.97
N LYS A 33 8.99 -10.81 13.28
CA LYS A 33 8.63 -9.47 13.71
C LYS A 33 7.23 -9.13 13.24
N GLY A 34 6.66 -8.08 13.79
CA GLY A 34 5.34 -7.66 13.39
C GLY A 34 4.75 -6.65 14.36
N PHE A 35 3.44 -6.54 14.31
CA PHE A 35 2.70 -5.73 15.26
C PHE A 35 1.27 -6.23 15.41
N LEU A 36 0.72 -6.04 16.60
CA LEU A 36 -0.71 -6.14 16.87
C LEU A 36 -1.31 -4.76 16.71
N SER A 37 -2.40 -4.65 15.97
CA SER A 37 -3.13 -3.40 15.75
C SER A 37 -4.57 -3.57 16.17
N ALA A 38 -5.11 -2.57 16.85
CA ALA A 38 -6.53 -2.47 17.14
C ALA A 38 -6.99 -1.02 16.96
N THR A 39 -8.08 -0.84 16.25
CA THR A 39 -8.71 0.46 16.01
C THR A 39 -10.15 0.41 16.46
N PHE A 40 -10.56 1.38 17.29
CA PHE A 40 -11.95 1.70 17.55
C PHE A 40 -12.29 2.97 16.76
N PHE A 41 -13.33 2.94 15.95
CA PHE A 41 -13.69 4.06 15.08
C PHE A 41 -15.16 4.45 15.19
N ALA A 42 -15.42 5.71 14.91
CA ALA A 42 -16.76 6.24 14.65
C ALA A 42 -16.73 6.97 13.31
N GLN A 43 -17.77 6.79 12.48
CA GLN A 43 -17.87 7.40 11.17
C GLN A 43 -19.31 7.72 10.79
N ASP A 44 -19.49 8.72 9.91
CA ASP A 44 -20.80 9.21 9.48
C ASP A 44 -21.25 8.67 8.12
N GLN A 45 -20.35 7.92 7.44
CA GLN A 45 -20.60 7.34 6.11
C GLN A 45 -19.97 5.95 6.01
N ASN A 46 -20.42 5.15 5.06
CA ASN A 46 -19.68 3.97 4.60
C ASN A 46 -18.59 4.40 3.63
N PHE A 47 -17.43 3.77 3.73
CA PHE A 47 -16.28 4.03 2.90
C PHE A 47 -16.01 2.85 1.95
N ALA A 48 -15.47 3.15 0.79
CA ALA A 48 -14.91 2.15 -0.11
C ALA A 48 -13.66 1.51 0.49
N PHE A 49 -13.31 0.32 0.04
CA PHE A 49 -12.35 -0.63 0.62
C PHE A 49 -12.79 -1.17 1.98
N GLY A 50 -13.81 -0.62 2.60
CA GLY A 50 -14.39 -0.97 3.88
C GLY A 50 -14.33 0.16 4.89
N ASN A 51 -14.95 -0.08 6.03
CA ASN A 51 -14.98 0.84 7.16
C ASN A 51 -13.77 0.60 8.08
N GLY A 52 -13.47 1.55 8.96
CA GLY A 52 -12.39 1.42 9.92
C GLY A 52 -11.01 1.56 9.30
N GLN A 53 -10.19 0.52 9.37
CA GLN A 53 -8.77 0.53 8.95
C GLN A 53 -8.53 0.57 7.43
N SER A 54 -9.56 0.76 6.63
CA SER A 54 -9.49 0.86 5.17
C SER A 54 -10.45 1.90 4.60
N ALA A 55 -10.82 2.91 5.38
CA ALA A 55 -11.73 3.97 4.98
C ALA A 55 -11.02 4.98 4.07
N GLU A 56 -11.26 4.94 2.74
CA GLU A 56 -10.55 5.79 1.78
C GLU A 56 -11.44 6.89 1.18
N PHE A 57 -12.62 6.56 0.66
CA PHE A 57 -13.57 7.55 0.16
C PHE A 57 -15.01 7.11 0.39
N ALA A 58 -15.89 8.09 0.59
CA ALA A 58 -17.31 7.85 0.88
C ALA A 58 -18.02 7.13 -0.27
N THR A 59 -18.90 6.19 0.05
CA THR A 59 -19.76 5.49 -0.92
C THR A 59 -21.09 6.19 -1.10
N THR A 60 -21.78 5.92 -2.22
CA THR A 60 -23.10 6.46 -2.52
C THR A 60 -24.24 5.82 -1.73
N ASN A 61 -23.97 4.77 -0.97
CA ASN A 61 -25.00 3.88 -0.41
C ASN A 61 -25.46 4.25 1.00
N ASN A 62 -24.98 5.35 1.57
CA ASN A 62 -25.45 5.76 2.89
C ASN A 62 -26.60 6.78 2.77
N THR A 63 -27.78 6.33 3.09
CA THR A 63 -28.99 7.17 3.19
C THR A 63 -29.26 7.70 4.60
N GLN A 64 -28.39 7.39 5.56
CA GLN A 64 -28.59 7.70 6.98
C GLN A 64 -27.48 8.65 7.46
N ASN A 65 -27.83 9.90 7.71
CA ASN A 65 -27.02 10.90 8.41
C ASN A 65 -26.85 10.54 9.90
N GLN A 66 -26.30 9.36 10.19
CA GLN A 66 -26.12 8.89 11.56
C GLN A 66 -24.69 8.37 11.72
N TRP A 67 -24.07 8.79 12.81
CA TRP A 67 -22.80 8.23 13.23
C TRP A 67 -22.98 6.79 13.67
N PHE A 68 -22.09 5.93 13.21
CA PHE A 68 -21.96 4.56 13.69
C PHE A 68 -20.52 4.28 14.09
N TYR A 69 -20.32 3.26 14.90
CA TYR A 69 -19.01 2.90 15.42
C TYR A 69 -18.72 1.42 15.19
N GLY A 70 -17.43 1.09 15.22
CA GLY A 70 -16.94 -0.28 15.05
C GLY A 70 -15.54 -0.47 15.61
N GLY A 71 -15.09 -1.71 15.55
CA GLY A 71 -13.72 -2.10 15.89
C GLY A 71 -13.10 -2.87 14.75
N ASP A 72 -11.77 -2.71 14.56
CA ASP A 72 -11.02 -3.36 13.51
C ASP A 72 -9.62 -3.75 13.99
N ILE A 73 -9.17 -4.96 13.64
CA ILE A 73 -7.86 -5.52 14.00
C ILE A 73 -7.05 -5.98 12.78
N ARG A 74 -7.58 -5.77 11.56
CA ARG A 74 -7.06 -6.37 10.32
C ARG A 74 -5.69 -5.84 9.91
N ASN A 75 -5.26 -4.68 10.41
CA ASN A 75 -3.88 -4.19 10.21
C ASN A 75 -2.82 -5.05 10.89
N THR A 76 -3.20 -5.90 11.87
CA THR A 76 -2.26 -6.81 12.55
C THR A 76 -1.41 -7.56 11.52
N ARG A 77 -0.09 -7.52 11.71
CA ARG A 77 0.88 -7.99 10.71
C ARG A 77 1.92 -8.92 11.31
N LEU A 78 2.22 -9.96 10.58
CA LEU A 78 3.32 -10.89 10.88
C LEU A 78 4.30 -10.89 9.71
N THR A 79 5.59 -10.71 10.00
CA THR A 79 6.67 -10.73 9.01
C THR A 79 7.73 -11.73 9.45
N MET A 80 8.04 -12.68 8.60
CA MET A 80 9.14 -13.62 8.74
C MET A 80 10.25 -13.21 7.78
N VAL A 81 11.46 -12.99 8.32
CA VAL A 81 12.65 -12.63 7.56
C VAL A 81 13.63 -13.79 7.64
N PHE A 82 13.96 -14.36 6.51
CA PHE A 82 14.87 -15.46 6.36
C PHE A 82 16.25 -14.93 5.92
N ASN A 83 17.30 -15.25 6.69
CA ASN A 83 18.67 -15.07 6.27
C ASN A 83 19.24 -16.45 5.99
N GLY A 84 19.50 -16.73 4.74
CA GLY A 84 20.01 -18.00 4.26
C GLY A 84 21.52 -18.04 4.19
N PRO A 85 22.07 -19.16 3.69
CA PRO A 85 23.51 -19.34 3.53
C PRO A 85 24.05 -18.45 2.41
N GLU A 86 25.33 -18.30 2.43
CA GLU A 86 26.12 -17.90 1.29
C GLU A 86 26.17 -19.08 0.29
N VAL A 87 25.84 -18.81 -0.96
CA VAL A 87 25.84 -19.84 -2.01
C VAL A 87 27.14 -19.78 -2.78
N THR A 88 27.16 -19.49 -4.03
CA THR A 88 28.41 -19.45 -4.82
C THR A 88 28.88 -18.01 -5.03
N ASN A 89 30.20 -17.77 -5.04
CA ASN A 89 30.81 -16.47 -5.34
C ASN A 89 30.26 -15.31 -4.47
N ASP A 90 30.21 -15.49 -3.17
CA ASP A 90 29.77 -14.48 -2.17
C ASP A 90 28.31 -14.00 -2.29
N TRP A 91 27.48 -14.68 -3.08
CA TRP A 91 26.04 -14.43 -3.11
C TRP A 91 25.37 -14.94 -1.84
N LYS A 92 24.57 -14.12 -1.19
CA LYS A 92 23.81 -14.46 0.01
C LYS A 92 22.33 -14.61 -0.33
N LEU A 93 21.73 -15.66 0.23
CA LEU A 93 20.30 -15.87 0.13
C LEU A 93 19.59 -15.10 1.24
N GLY A 94 18.42 -14.57 0.92
CA GLY A 94 17.47 -13.99 1.88
C GLY A 94 16.06 -14.22 1.43
N GLY A 95 15.09 -13.79 2.25
CA GLY A 95 13.69 -13.86 1.85
C GLY A 95 12.78 -13.27 2.91
N VAL A 96 11.55 -12.97 2.50
CA VAL A 96 10.50 -12.44 3.38
C VAL A 96 9.18 -13.10 3.06
N LEU A 97 8.45 -13.47 4.12
CA LEU A 97 7.03 -13.75 4.07
C LEU A 97 6.31 -12.79 5.02
N GLU A 98 5.39 -11.98 4.49
CA GLU A 98 4.60 -11.02 5.26
C GLU A 98 3.11 -11.28 5.08
N LEU A 99 2.39 -11.32 6.19
CA LEU A 99 0.95 -11.57 6.26
C LEU A 99 0.24 -10.43 7.01
N ASP A 100 -0.96 -10.08 6.56
CA ASP A 100 -1.95 -9.30 7.32
C ASP A 100 -3.32 -9.99 7.29
N ALA A 101 -4.38 -9.34 7.79
CA ALA A 101 -5.70 -9.95 7.94
C ALA A 101 -6.78 -9.44 6.96
N PHE A 102 -6.39 -8.89 5.82
CA PHE A 102 -7.31 -8.29 4.85
C PHE A 102 -7.69 -9.21 3.67
N ASN A 103 -7.81 -10.52 3.87
CA ASN A 103 -8.07 -11.45 2.75
C ASN A 103 -9.54 -11.56 2.36
N ASP A 104 -10.48 -11.18 3.21
CA ASP A 104 -11.91 -11.34 2.92
C ASP A 104 -12.65 -10.01 2.90
N PRO A 105 -12.79 -9.36 1.74
CA PRO A 105 -13.60 -8.16 1.60
C PRO A 105 -15.10 -8.44 1.66
N THR A 106 -15.52 -9.70 1.55
CA THR A 106 -16.94 -10.09 1.51
C THR A 106 -17.48 -10.48 2.88
N ASN A 107 -16.64 -10.55 3.89
CA ASN A 107 -17.05 -10.93 5.24
C ASN A 107 -17.84 -9.81 5.90
N THR A 108 -19.12 -9.78 5.60
CA THR A 108 -20.11 -8.81 6.08
C THR A 108 -20.91 -9.29 7.30
N GLY A 109 -20.58 -10.46 7.84
CA GLY A 109 -21.24 -11.02 9.01
C GLY A 109 -21.05 -10.20 10.28
N ALA A 110 -21.79 -10.53 11.33
CA ALA A 110 -21.73 -9.85 12.64
C ALA A 110 -20.33 -9.77 13.26
N PHE A 111 -19.42 -10.63 12.82
CA PHE A 111 -18.00 -10.69 13.26
C PHE A 111 -17.01 -10.31 12.17
N GLY A 112 -17.45 -9.69 11.06
CA GLY A 112 -16.62 -9.40 9.91
C GLY A 112 -15.33 -8.65 10.23
N GLY A 113 -15.38 -7.64 11.09
CA GLY A 113 -14.20 -6.90 11.57
C GLY A 113 -13.33 -7.64 12.60
N GLN A 114 -13.78 -8.82 13.06
CA GLN A 114 -13.08 -9.63 14.07
C GLN A 114 -12.47 -10.91 13.48
N ILE A 115 -12.80 -11.25 12.24
CA ILE A 115 -12.25 -12.43 11.58
C ILE A 115 -10.89 -12.09 11.00
N TRP A 116 -9.86 -12.78 11.48
CA TRP A 116 -8.51 -12.68 10.97
C TRP A 116 -8.29 -13.70 9.85
N THR A 117 -8.45 -13.27 8.59
CA THR A 117 -8.18 -14.11 7.42
C THR A 117 -6.84 -13.70 6.81
N PRO A 118 -5.80 -14.55 6.87
CA PRO A 118 -4.46 -14.20 6.41
C PRO A 118 -4.44 -13.84 4.92
N ARG A 119 -3.82 -12.71 4.60
CA ARG A 119 -3.47 -12.31 3.25
C ARG A 119 -1.95 -12.24 3.11
N VAL A 120 -1.41 -12.89 2.08
CA VAL A 120 0.00 -12.75 1.73
C VAL A 120 0.23 -11.36 1.13
N ARG A 121 1.06 -10.57 1.80
CA ARG A 121 1.50 -9.26 1.33
C ARG A 121 2.77 -9.37 0.51
N LEU A 122 3.79 -9.94 1.13
CA LEU A 122 5.11 -10.16 0.52
C LEU A 122 5.45 -11.64 0.62
N ALA A 123 6.01 -12.18 -0.45
CA ALA A 123 6.55 -13.53 -0.50
C ALA A 123 7.66 -13.58 -1.56
N TYR A 124 8.89 -13.42 -1.13
CA TYR A 124 10.02 -13.35 -2.06
C TYR A 124 11.30 -13.92 -1.50
N ALA A 125 12.21 -14.29 -2.43
CA ALA A 125 13.59 -14.63 -2.15
C ALA A 125 14.53 -13.59 -2.77
N ASP A 126 15.61 -13.25 -2.07
CA ASP A 126 16.65 -12.34 -2.49
C ASP A 126 17.97 -13.07 -2.71
N LEU A 127 18.65 -12.72 -3.79
CA LEU A 127 20.07 -12.98 -4.03
C LEU A 127 20.80 -11.65 -3.88
N VAL A 128 21.72 -11.56 -2.92
CA VAL A 128 22.44 -10.33 -2.59
C VAL A 128 23.94 -10.53 -2.77
N HIS A 129 24.55 -9.66 -3.56
CA HIS A 129 26.00 -9.61 -3.75
C HIS A 129 26.45 -8.16 -3.84
N GLU A 130 27.29 -7.72 -2.91
CA GLU A 130 27.77 -6.33 -2.81
C GLU A 130 26.66 -5.28 -2.95
N ASN A 131 26.64 -4.55 -4.04
CA ASN A 131 25.69 -3.46 -4.34
C ASN A 131 24.45 -3.94 -5.11
N ILE A 132 24.36 -5.23 -5.43
CA ILE A 132 23.31 -5.82 -6.25
C ILE A 132 22.38 -6.64 -5.36
N THR A 133 21.07 -6.49 -5.56
CA THR A 133 20.07 -7.43 -5.06
C THR A 133 19.15 -7.83 -6.22
N ILE A 134 18.96 -9.13 -6.40
CA ILE A 134 17.98 -9.68 -7.33
C ILE A 134 16.90 -10.36 -6.49
N ARG A 135 15.66 -9.92 -6.63
CA ARG A 135 14.51 -10.44 -5.90
C ARG A 135 13.58 -11.19 -6.83
N PHE A 136 13.09 -12.34 -6.38
CA PHE A 136 12.11 -13.17 -7.07
C PHE A 136 10.90 -13.39 -6.17
N GLY A 137 9.71 -13.05 -6.63
CA GLY A 137 8.48 -13.26 -5.89
C GLY A 137 7.58 -12.04 -5.83
N GLN A 138 6.63 -12.02 -4.90
CA GLN A 138 5.69 -10.92 -4.71
C GLN A 138 6.30 -9.86 -3.79
N ALA A 139 6.48 -8.66 -4.33
CA ALA A 139 6.99 -7.50 -3.61
C ALA A 139 6.22 -6.23 -4.04
N TRP A 140 6.43 -5.13 -3.30
CA TRP A 140 5.97 -3.82 -3.75
C TRP A 140 6.66 -3.44 -5.05
N ASP A 141 5.89 -2.89 -5.97
CA ASP A 141 6.42 -2.32 -7.20
C ASP A 141 7.24 -1.05 -6.92
N PRO A 142 8.16 -0.67 -7.81
CA PRO A 142 8.90 0.59 -7.69
C PRO A 142 8.00 1.85 -7.70
N LEU A 143 6.79 1.78 -8.25
CA LEU A 143 5.84 2.90 -8.27
C LEU A 143 5.33 3.21 -6.86
N PHE A 144 5.16 2.22 -5.98
CA PHE A 144 4.78 2.44 -4.59
C PHE A 144 5.90 3.18 -3.84
N GLY A 145 5.67 4.44 -3.56
CA GLY A 145 6.68 5.37 -3.08
C GLY A 145 6.73 5.58 -1.57
N ASN A 146 6.63 6.85 -1.17
CA ASN A 146 6.51 7.21 0.25
C ASN A 146 5.19 6.72 0.83
N VAL A 147 5.19 6.40 2.13
CA VAL A 147 3.99 5.91 2.84
C VAL A 147 3.65 6.88 3.96
N PRO A 148 2.42 7.40 4.02
CA PRO A 148 2.00 8.28 5.12
C PRO A 148 2.08 7.60 6.49
N VAL A 149 2.40 8.39 7.51
CA VAL A 149 2.38 7.92 8.92
C VAL A 149 0.93 7.93 9.40
N SER A 150 0.42 6.78 9.76
CA SER A 150 -0.91 6.56 10.34
C SER A 150 -0.89 5.37 11.27
N LEU A 151 -1.81 5.30 12.23
CA LEU A 151 -2.04 4.13 13.08
C LEU A 151 -3.30 3.36 12.66
N SER A 152 -4.26 4.03 12.03
CA SER A 152 -5.47 3.40 11.52
C SER A 152 -5.29 2.87 10.10
N HIS A 153 -4.55 3.55 9.23
CA HIS A 153 -4.35 3.23 7.82
C HIS A 153 -2.92 2.71 7.55
N ILE A 154 -2.68 1.43 7.84
CA ILE A 154 -1.36 0.80 7.69
C ILE A 154 -1.32 -0.20 6.53
N ALA A 155 -2.36 -1.03 6.39
CA ALA A 155 -2.45 -2.03 5.32
C ALA A 155 -2.93 -1.41 4.00
N PHE A 156 -3.78 -0.41 4.13
CA PHE A 156 -4.19 0.54 3.10
C PHE A 156 -3.77 1.92 3.60
N PRO A 157 -2.63 2.47 3.15
CA PRO A 157 -2.15 3.79 3.56
C PRO A 157 -3.15 4.89 3.22
N LEU A 158 -3.09 6.01 3.93
CA LEU A 158 -3.94 7.16 3.64
C LEU A 158 -3.84 7.58 2.18
N GLY A 159 -4.99 7.73 1.52
CA GLY A 159 -5.08 8.12 0.11
C GLY A 159 -4.77 7.03 -0.90
N TYR A 160 -4.54 5.81 -0.44
CA TYR A 160 -4.22 4.68 -1.29
C TYR A 160 -5.40 4.31 -2.21
N GLY A 161 -5.15 4.39 -3.52
CA GLY A 161 -6.20 4.17 -4.51
C GLY A 161 -7.31 5.21 -4.52
N SER A 162 -7.10 6.35 -3.88
CA SER A 162 -8.15 7.34 -3.68
C SER A 162 -7.68 8.79 -3.75
N ALA A 163 -6.48 9.09 -3.29
CA ALA A 163 -6.00 10.46 -3.17
C ALA A 163 -4.49 10.58 -3.44
N GLY A 164 -4.01 9.86 -4.45
CA GLY A 164 -2.69 10.05 -5.03
C GLY A 164 -1.59 9.17 -4.46
N ASP A 165 -1.91 8.17 -3.63
CA ASP A 165 -0.99 7.10 -3.27
C ASP A 165 -1.28 5.89 -4.19
N VAL A 166 -0.31 5.53 -5.04
CA VAL A 166 -0.44 4.52 -6.11
C VAL A 166 0.66 3.46 -6.01
N GLY A 167 0.48 2.36 -6.74
CA GLY A 167 1.36 1.20 -6.73
C GLY A 167 0.73 -0.01 -6.04
N TRP A 168 1.29 -1.19 -6.25
CA TRP A 168 0.82 -2.44 -5.63
C TRP A 168 1.93 -3.45 -5.47
N ARG A 169 1.57 -4.60 -5.01
CA ARG A 169 2.46 -5.75 -4.86
C ARG A 169 2.18 -6.77 -5.96
N PHE A 170 3.18 -7.01 -6.78
CA PHE A 170 3.07 -7.95 -7.88
C PHE A 170 4.12 -9.06 -7.79
N PRO A 171 3.81 -10.28 -8.25
CA PRO A 171 4.81 -11.27 -8.53
C PRO A 171 5.73 -10.81 -9.67
N GLY A 172 7.04 -10.93 -9.48
CA GLY A 172 7.98 -10.47 -10.49
C GLY A 172 9.43 -10.76 -10.17
N ILE A 173 10.28 -10.16 -10.98
CA ILE A 173 11.72 -10.11 -10.81
C ILE A 173 12.09 -8.64 -10.63
N PHE A 174 12.79 -8.35 -9.53
CA PHE A 174 13.21 -7.01 -9.17
C PHE A 174 14.72 -6.97 -9.10
N PHE A 175 15.31 -5.91 -9.61
CA PHE A 175 16.74 -5.64 -9.59
C PHE A 175 16.99 -4.33 -8.87
N TYR A 176 17.85 -4.36 -7.84
CA TYR A 176 18.26 -3.19 -7.09
C TYR A 176 19.77 -3.03 -7.19
N TYR A 177 20.21 -1.82 -7.52
CA TYR A 177 21.62 -1.49 -7.62
C TYR A 177 21.96 -0.20 -6.86
N LYS A 178 22.99 -0.26 -6.00
CA LYS A 178 23.50 0.91 -5.27
C LYS A 178 24.78 1.38 -5.95
N PHE A 179 24.79 2.63 -6.44
CA PHE A 179 25.94 3.17 -7.17
C PHE A 179 27.13 3.49 -6.27
N ASP A 180 26.86 3.99 -5.03
CA ASP A 180 27.88 4.32 -4.05
C ASP A 180 27.33 4.06 -2.64
N SER A 181 28.15 3.40 -1.78
CA SER A 181 27.80 3.08 -0.40
C SER A 181 28.60 3.89 0.64
N ASN A 182 29.61 4.69 0.21
CA ASN A 182 30.60 5.28 1.11
C ASN A 182 30.50 6.81 1.25
N SER A 183 29.56 7.45 0.54
CA SER A 183 29.32 8.90 0.61
C SER A 183 28.13 9.26 1.52
N SER A 184 28.00 10.52 1.89
CA SER A 184 26.77 11.03 2.55
C SER A 184 25.57 11.01 1.61
N THR A 185 25.82 10.99 0.31
CA THR A 185 24.80 10.90 -0.75
C THR A 185 24.85 9.52 -1.36
N HIS A 186 23.73 8.81 -1.31
CA HIS A 186 23.55 7.50 -1.92
C HIS A 186 22.60 7.60 -3.09
N VAL A 187 22.97 7.00 -4.21
CA VAL A 187 22.13 6.88 -5.40
C VAL A 187 21.87 5.40 -5.65
N SER A 188 20.62 5.05 -5.94
CA SER A 188 20.28 3.67 -6.31
C SER A 188 19.26 3.61 -7.45
N LEU A 189 19.29 2.50 -8.16
CA LEU A 189 18.37 2.16 -9.24
C LEU A 189 17.57 0.92 -8.85
N ASP A 190 16.24 1.01 -8.97
CA ASP A 190 15.34 -0.12 -8.83
C ASP A 190 14.67 -0.37 -10.18
N ALA A 191 14.72 -1.60 -10.68
CA ALA A 191 14.04 -2.02 -11.90
C ALA A 191 13.17 -3.24 -11.61
N ALA A 192 12.02 -3.36 -12.26
CA ALA A 192 11.13 -4.49 -12.08
C ALA A 192 10.49 -4.94 -13.38
N VAL A 193 10.33 -6.26 -13.51
CA VAL A 193 9.49 -6.92 -14.52
C VAL A 193 8.47 -7.76 -13.76
N MET A 194 7.19 -7.45 -13.91
CA MET A 194 6.15 -7.98 -13.04
C MET A 194 4.94 -8.48 -13.83
N ALA A 195 4.23 -9.44 -13.24
CA ALA A 195 2.95 -9.92 -13.76
C ALA A 195 1.81 -9.11 -13.14
N GLY A 196 1.07 -8.34 -13.95
CA GLY A 196 -0.17 -7.72 -13.54
C GLY A 196 -1.29 -8.77 -13.42
N SER A 197 -2.12 -8.65 -12.39
CA SER A 197 -3.08 -9.74 -12.15
C SER A 197 -4.44 -9.32 -11.60
N TRP A 198 -4.63 -8.11 -11.12
CA TRP A 198 -5.77 -7.90 -10.24
C TRP A 198 -7.01 -7.28 -10.87
N THR A 199 -6.95 -6.71 -12.05
CA THR A 199 -8.10 -6.06 -12.69
C THR A 199 -9.30 -6.97 -12.88
N ASN A 200 -9.07 -8.28 -13.06
CA ASN A 200 -10.14 -9.29 -13.17
C ASN A 200 -10.03 -10.37 -12.09
N GLY A 201 -9.34 -10.07 -11.01
CA GLY A 201 -9.00 -11.06 -10.00
C GLY A 201 -7.89 -12.02 -10.48
N PRO A 202 -7.38 -12.86 -9.60
CA PRO A 202 -6.42 -13.88 -9.97
C PRO A 202 -7.07 -14.80 -11.01
N GLY A 203 -6.35 -15.06 -12.10
CA GLY A 203 -6.76 -16.07 -13.05
C GLY A 203 -6.98 -17.40 -12.35
N THR A 204 -8.02 -18.11 -12.75
CA THR A 204 -8.16 -19.50 -12.36
C THR A 204 -7.14 -20.35 -13.14
N THR A 205 -6.99 -21.62 -12.81
CA THR A 205 -6.11 -22.54 -13.56
C THR A 205 -6.45 -22.64 -15.04
N THR A 206 -7.59 -22.12 -15.47
CA THR A 206 -8.10 -22.17 -16.85
C THR A 206 -8.30 -20.81 -17.50
N SER A 207 -8.01 -19.71 -16.78
CA SER A 207 -8.20 -18.34 -17.28
C SER A 207 -7.00 -17.48 -16.97
N PHE A 208 -6.61 -16.64 -17.91
CA PHE A 208 -5.62 -15.59 -17.66
C PHE A 208 -6.32 -14.30 -17.21
N THR A 209 -5.56 -13.45 -16.50
CA THR A 209 -5.99 -12.09 -16.18
C THR A 209 -5.96 -11.22 -17.45
N THR A 210 -6.62 -10.06 -17.45
CA THR A 210 -6.56 -9.11 -18.55
C THR A 210 -5.12 -8.62 -18.81
N ALA A 211 -4.31 -8.46 -17.77
CA ALA A 211 -2.89 -8.15 -17.91
C ALA A 211 -2.12 -9.32 -18.54
N GLY A 212 -2.33 -10.56 -18.08
CA GLY A 212 -1.73 -11.76 -18.67
C GLY A 212 -2.12 -11.98 -20.12
N ASN A 213 -3.34 -11.66 -20.49
CA ASN A 213 -3.84 -11.76 -21.86
C ASN A 213 -3.14 -10.82 -22.84
N SER A 214 -2.56 -9.71 -22.38
CA SER A 214 -1.80 -8.80 -23.23
C SER A 214 -0.52 -9.41 -23.79
N GLY A 215 0.03 -10.41 -23.08
CA GLY A 215 1.34 -11.00 -23.37
C GLY A 215 2.53 -10.09 -23.02
N THR A 216 2.28 -8.92 -22.44
CA THR A 216 3.31 -7.95 -22.07
C THR A 216 3.36 -7.82 -20.56
N PRO A 217 4.50 -8.11 -19.90
CA PRO A 217 4.65 -7.85 -18.46
C PRO A 217 4.68 -6.35 -18.17
N GLN A 218 4.50 -6.01 -16.90
CA GLN A 218 4.71 -4.66 -16.41
C GLN A 218 6.21 -4.37 -16.28
N PHE A 219 6.61 -3.14 -16.56
CA PHE A 219 7.97 -2.64 -16.42
C PHE A 219 7.98 -1.38 -15.58
N GLU A 220 8.87 -1.31 -14.62
CA GLU A 220 9.10 -0.10 -13.84
C GLU A 220 10.59 0.14 -13.64
N LEU A 221 10.93 1.43 -13.61
CA LEU A 221 12.28 1.90 -13.36
C LEU A 221 12.23 3.10 -12.43
N ARG A 222 12.95 3.03 -11.30
CA ARG A 222 13.03 4.08 -10.29
C ARG A 222 14.47 4.44 -9.98
N LEU A 223 14.78 5.73 -10.02
CA LEU A 223 16.03 6.30 -9.55
C LEU A 223 15.80 6.96 -8.19
N ASN A 224 16.60 6.59 -7.20
CA ASN A 224 16.54 7.11 -5.84
C ASN A 224 17.79 7.90 -5.50
N VAL A 225 17.62 8.96 -4.72
CA VAL A 225 18.70 9.72 -4.08
C VAL A 225 18.39 9.83 -2.60
N GLU A 226 19.37 9.49 -1.75
CA GLU A 226 19.31 9.73 -0.30
C GLU A 226 20.54 10.55 0.10
N ASN A 227 20.35 11.64 0.84
CA ASN A 227 21.44 12.42 1.42
C ASN A 227 21.30 12.50 2.93
N LYS A 228 22.37 12.17 3.65
CA LYS A 228 22.48 12.27 5.11
C LYS A 228 23.30 13.50 5.47
N PHE A 229 22.69 14.40 6.19
CA PHE A 229 23.35 15.63 6.66
C PHE A 229 24.11 15.40 7.97
N SER A 230 25.13 16.20 8.22
CA SER A 230 25.97 16.09 9.42
C SER A 230 25.24 16.33 10.73
N ASP A 231 24.11 17.02 10.70
CA ASP A 231 23.21 17.29 11.85
C ASP A 231 22.19 16.17 12.12
N GLY A 232 22.29 15.05 11.38
CA GLY A 232 21.37 13.92 11.46
C GLY A 232 20.12 14.02 10.61
N GLY A 233 19.96 15.12 9.84
CA GLY A 233 18.89 15.23 8.86
C GLY A 233 19.06 14.24 7.72
N VAL A 234 17.93 13.75 7.17
CA VAL A 234 17.90 12.84 6.01
C VAL A 234 16.95 13.40 4.96
N PHE A 235 17.45 13.58 3.75
CA PHE A 235 16.65 13.89 2.58
C PHE A 235 16.64 12.71 1.63
N LYS A 236 15.46 12.35 1.12
CA LYS A 236 15.27 11.35 0.06
C LYS A 236 14.42 11.92 -1.04
N ALA A 237 14.72 11.53 -2.27
CA ALA A 237 13.90 11.82 -3.43
C ALA A 237 13.97 10.67 -4.43
N TYR A 238 12.92 10.52 -5.23
CA TYR A 238 12.92 9.55 -6.31
C TYR A 238 12.10 10.04 -7.49
N VAL A 239 12.41 9.46 -8.65
CA VAL A 239 11.57 9.49 -9.85
C VAL A 239 11.36 8.06 -10.33
N VAL A 240 10.15 7.75 -10.73
CA VAL A 240 9.79 6.43 -11.27
C VAL A 240 8.93 6.57 -12.52
N GLY A 241 9.15 5.64 -13.46
CA GLY A 241 8.31 5.44 -14.64
C GLY A 241 7.72 4.04 -14.65
N HIS A 242 6.48 3.93 -15.10
CA HIS A 242 5.70 2.71 -15.22
C HIS A 242 5.21 2.52 -16.65
N TYR A 243 5.19 1.26 -17.10
CA TYR A 243 4.60 0.81 -18.36
C TYR A 243 3.98 -0.56 -18.21
N ASP A 244 2.74 -0.73 -18.68
CA ASP A 244 2.06 -2.02 -18.78
C ASP A 244 1.11 -2.11 -19.99
N GLN A 245 0.58 -3.30 -20.20
CA GLN A 245 -0.52 -3.52 -21.14
C GLN A 245 -1.60 -4.41 -20.53
N VAL A 246 -2.84 -4.14 -20.87
CA VAL A 246 -4.02 -4.91 -20.48
C VAL A 246 -4.84 -5.24 -21.72
N ASN A 247 -5.21 -6.49 -21.92
CA ASN A 247 -6.10 -6.92 -23.00
C ASN A 247 -7.50 -7.18 -22.44
N LEU A 248 -8.44 -6.32 -22.76
CA LEU A 248 -9.82 -6.40 -22.27
C LEU A 248 -10.69 -7.41 -23.02
N ASN A 249 -10.26 -7.90 -24.19
CA ASN A 249 -11.02 -8.82 -25.02
C ASN A 249 -10.70 -10.31 -24.73
N GLY A 250 -9.72 -10.60 -23.88
CA GLY A 250 -9.36 -11.96 -23.49
C GLY A 250 -8.34 -12.62 -24.44
N ILE A 251 -8.05 -13.90 -24.18
CA ILE A 251 -7.05 -14.66 -24.92
C ILE A 251 -7.43 -14.79 -26.39
N GLY A 252 -6.47 -14.56 -27.28
CA GLY A 252 -6.65 -14.67 -28.73
C GLY A 252 -7.38 -13.50 -29.37
N ALA A 253 -7.60 -12.44 -28.60
CA ALA A 253 -8.14 -11.20 -29.13
C ALA A 253 -7.08 -10.47 -30.00
N ASP A 254 -7.55 -9.60 -30.87
CA ASP A 254 -6.71 -8.75 -31.71
C ASP A 254 -5.70 -7.98 -30.83
N SER A 255 -4.43 -8.01 -31.22
CA SER A 255 -3.35 -7.28 -30.53
C SER A 255 -3.59 -5.75 -30.53
N THR A 256 -4.44 -5.24 -31.39
CA THR A 256 -4.89 -3.85 -31.40
C THR A 256 -5.84 -3.49 -30.25
N ALA A 257 -6.31 -4.49 -29.52
CA ALA A 257 -7.22 -4.34 -28.39
C ALA A 257 -6.49 -4.10 -27.03
N ASN A 258 -5.16 -4.06 -27.03
CA ASN A 258 -4.41 -3.81 -25.81
C ASN A 258 -4.49 -2.35 -25.39
N LEU A 259 -4.89 -2.15 -24.13
CA LEU A 259 -4.86 -0.85 -23.45
C LEU A 259 -3.48 -0.66 -22.84
N THR A 260 -2.80 0.43 -23.17
CA THR A 260 -1.45 0.71 -22.66
C THR A 260 -1.51 1.61 -21.42
N GLY A 261 -1.03 1.10 -20.30
CA GLY A 261 -0.82 1.84 -19.06
C GLY A 261 0.56 2.51 -19.05
N VAL A 262 0.60 3.79 -18.68
CA VAL A 262 1.83 4.53 -18.44
C VAL A 262 1.65 5.48 -17.27
N ALA A 263 2.69 5.63 -16.45
CA ALA A 263 2.72 6.61 -15.37
C ALA A 263 4.12 7.11 -15.09
N GLY A 264 4.19 8.30 -14.50
CA GLY A 264 5.39 8.83 -13.89
C GLY A 264 5.06 9.40 -12.52
N GLU A 265 5.93 9.16 -11.54
CA GLU A 265 5.80 9.69 -10.19
C GLU A 265 7.11 10.32 -9.71
N LEU A 266 6.98 11.39 -8.93
CA LEU A 266 8.05 12.03 -8.18
C LEU A 266 7.68 12.00 -6.70
N GLY A 267 8.59 11.57 -5.85
CA GLY A 267 8.41 11.63 -4.41
C GLY A 267 9.63 12.20 -3.70
N ALA A 268 9.39 12.82 -2.56
CA ALA A 268 10.44 13.32 -1.70
C ALA A 268 10.08 13.19 -0.23
N SER A 269 11.09 13.09 0.63
CA SER A 269 10.96 13.17 2.08
C SER A 269 12.15 13.87 2.71
N PHE A 270 11.88 14.62 3.76
CA PHE A 270 12.91 15.20 4.61
C PHE A 270 12.55 14.97 6.08
N SER A 271 13.52 14.53 6.85
CA SER A 271 13.37 14.35 8.30
C SER A 271 14.59 14.89 9.04
N SER A 272 14.37 15.61 10.13
CA SER A 272 15.41 16.12 11.01
C SER A 272 14.82 16.47 12.38
N ASN A 273 15.47 16.06 13.48
CA ASN A 273 15.15 16.47 14.86
C ASN A 273 13.64 16.34 15.20
N GLY A 274 13.02 15.22 14.84
CA GLY A 274 11.59 14.97 15.05
C GLY A 274 10.67 15.52 13.95
N PHE A 275 11.13 16.44 13.12
CA PHE A 275 10.39 17.00 11.99
C PHE A 275 10.36 16.00 10.82
N LEU A 276 9.22 15.89 10.15
CA LEU A 276 9.03 15.10 8.94
C LEU A 276 8.17 15.87 7.95
N VAL A 277 8.63 15.95 6.70
CA VAL A 277 7.78 16.30 5.57
C VAL A 277 8.05 15.33 4.44
N HIS A 278 6.98 14.76 3.85
CA HIS A 278 7.10 13.84 2.74
C HIS A 278 5.83 13.83 1.89
N GLY A 279 5.93 13.26 0.71
CA GLY A 279 4.82 13.12 -0.22
C GLY A 279 5.27 12.66 -1.58
N ASN A 280 4.30 12.56 -2.48
CA ASN A 280 4.52 12.30 -3.89
C ASN A 280 3.51 13.05 -4.78
N VAL A 281 3.81 13.08 -6.06
CA VAL A 281 2.89 13.49 -7.12
C VAL A 281 3.05 12.55 -8.31
N TYR A 282 1.94 12.13 -8.90
CA TYR A 282 1.95 11.27 -10.08
C TYR A 282 1.05 11.79 -11.17
N THR A 283 1.32 11.38 -12.39
CA THR A 283 0.42 11.48 -13.54
C THR A 283 0.51 10.20 -14.35
N GLY A 284 -0.62 9.74 -14.89
CA GLY A 284 -0.65 8.51 -15.67
C GLY A 284 -1.96 8.32 -16.40
N LYS A 285 -2.00 7.29 -17.22
CA LYS A 285 -3.21 6.78 -17.85
C LYS A 285 -3.26 5.26 -17.77
N ASN A 286 -4.46 4.73 -17.65
CA ASN A 286 -4.75 3.29 -17.64
C ASN A 286 -4.06 2.51 -16.50
N ILE A 287 -3.84 3.16 -15.36
CA ILE A 287 -3.14 2.62 -14.19
C ILE A 287 -4.09 2.16 -13.07
N GLY A 288 -5.28 1.69 -13.42
CA GLY A 288 -6.24 1.17 -12.43
C GLY A 288 -5.69 0.00 -11.63
N GLN A 289 -4.87 -0.87 -12.23
CA GLN A 289 -4.27 -1.99 -11.49
C GLN A 289 -3.14 -1.58 -10.53
N GLN A 290 -2.61 -0.36 -10.64
CA GLN A 290 -1.70 0.27 -9.68
C GLN A 290 -2.46 1.16 -8.69
N PHE A 291 -3.76 0.97 -8.52
CA PHE A 291 -4.62 1.77 -7.65
C PHE A 291 -4.75 3.25 -8.04
N GLY A 292 -4.41 3.63 -9.27
CA GLY A 292 -4.72 4.95 -9.80
C GLY A 292 -6.19 5.08 -10.27
N GLN A 293 -6.53 6.27 -10.80
CA GLN A 293 -7.85 6.56 -11.38
C GLN A 293 -9.00 6.45 -10.36
N ILE A 294 -8.70 6.72 -9.07
CA ILE A 294 -9.63 6.50 -7.94
C ILE A 294 -10.22 5.09 -8.02
N THR A 295 -9.35 4.09 -8.26
CA THR A 295 -9.69 2.66 -8.41
C THR A 295 -10.78 2.35 -9.43
N GLN A 296 -10.78 3.06 -10.55
CA GLN A 296 -11.68 2.76 -11.67
C GLN A 296 -10.96 1.97 -12.75
N PHE A 297 -11.69 1.04 -13.37
CA PHE A 297 -11.18 0.14 -14.41
C PHE A 297 -12.03 0.25 -15.65
N GLN A 298 -11.36 0.40 -16.78
CA GLN A 298 -12.03 0.38 -18.08
C GLN A 298 -12.55 -1.03 -18.40
N THR A 299 -13.69 -1.07 -19.08
CA THR A 299 -14.26 -2.28 -19.66
C THR A 299 -14.18 -2.26 -21.21
N VAL A 300 -13.69 -1.16 -21.77
CA VAL A 300 -13.49 -0.96 -23.20
C VAL A 300 -12.12 -0.32 -23.43
N ASN A 301 -11.56 -0.49 -24.64
CA ASN A 301 -10.25 0.04 -25.02
C ASN A 301 -10.30 1.56 -25.30
N MET A 302 -10.51 2.34 -24.25
CA MET A 302 -10.44 3.79 -24.27
C MET A 302 -9.59 4.26 -23.06
N ASP A 303 -8.76 5.26 -23.30
CA ASP A 303 -7.87 5.79 -22.28
C ASP A 303 -8.63 6.48 -21.15
N LEU A 304 -8.12 6.32 -19.94
CA LEU A 304 -8.55 7.04 -18.73
C LEU A 304 -7.32 7.62 -18.05
N SER A 305 -7.20 8.94 -18.07
CA SER A 305 -6.06 9.65 -17.51
C SER A 305 -6.35 10.15 -16.08
N SER A 306 -5.35 10.14 -15.24
CA SER A 306 -5.45 10.68 -13.88
C SER A 306 -4.16 11.35 -13.43
N THR A 307 -4.30 12.23 -12.44
CA THR A 307 -3.21 12.89 -11.75
C THR A 307 -3.56 12.98 -10.28
N GLY A 308 -2.61 12.67 -9.43
CA GLY A 308 -2.79 12.70 -7.99
C GLY A 308 -1.51 13.03 -7.25
N GLY A 309 -1.62 13.20 -5.96
CA GLY A 309 -0.49 13.41 -5.09
C GLY A 309 -0.94 13.73 -3.68
N TRP A 310 -0.02 13.54 -2.75
CA TRP A 310 -0.26 13.82 -1.34
C TRP A 310 1.00 14.38 -0.67
N ALA A 311 0.78 15.03 0.45
CA ALA A 311 1.83 15.49 1.34
C ALA A 311 1.42 15.28 2.79
N GLN A 312 2.38 14.95 3.64
CA GLN A 312 2.23 14.89 5.08
C GLN A 312 3.34 15.68 5.78
N LEU A 313 2.95 16.44 6.78
CA LEU A 313 3.82 17.15 7.69
C LEU A 313 3.65 16.58 9.09
N GLY A 314 4.74 16.33 9.81
CA GLY A 314 4.68 15.79 11.15
C GLY A 314 5.81 16.27 12.04
N TYR A 315 5.56 16.19 13.35
CA TYR A 315 6.57 16.43 14.37
C TYR A 315 6.44 15.40 15.49
N ALA A 316 7.54 14.72 15.80
CA ALA A 316 7.69 13.81 16.94
C ALA A 316 8.49 14.49 18.03
N PHE A 317 7.87 14.71 19.19
CA PHE A 317 8.50 15.30 20.37
C PHE A 317 9.32 14.25 21.13
N GLU A 318 10.37 14.68 21.80
CA GLU A 318 11.19 13.80 22.68
C GLU A 318 10.37 13.15 23.81
N SER A 319 9.28 13.79 24.22
CA SER A 319 8.33 13.26 25.21
C SER A 319 7.52 12.04 24.76
N GLY A 320 7.68 11.61 23.50
CA GLY A 320 6.93 10.51 22.90
C GLY A 320 5.64 10.92 22.18
N TRP A 321 5.18 12.15 22.33
CA TRP A 321 4.05 12.68 21.57
C TRP A 321 4.44 12.94 20.12
N GLY A 322 3.47 12.89 19.23
CA GLY A 322 3.63 13.27 17.82
C GLY A 322 2.34 13.81 17.24
N ILE A 323 2.47 14.75 16.32
CA ILE A 323 1.35 15.32 15.55
C ILE A 323 1.67 15.25 14.07
N TYR A 324 0.68 14.86 13.26
CA TYR A 324 0.82 14.70 11.82
C TYR A 324 -0.41 15.24 11.12
N GLY A 325 -0.22 15.96 10.02
CA GLY A 325 -1.28 16.41 9.15
C GLY A 325 -1.01 15.94 7.73
N TYR A 326 -1.99 15.30 7.12
CA TYR A 326 -1.95 14.73 5.77
C TYR A 326 -3.01 15.39 4.89
N TYR A 327 -2.66 15.64 3.64
CA TYR A 327 -3.61 15.98 2.60
C TYR A 327 -3.22 15.29 1.31
N GLY A 328 -4.19 14.61 0.70
CA GLY A 328 -4.05 13.96 -0.60
C GLY A 328 -5.19 14.33 -1.55
N MET A 329 -4.93 14.26 -2.83
CA MET A 329 -5.90 14.53 -3.88
C MET A 329 -5.61 13.67 -5.10
N GLU A 330 -6.68 13.19 -5.73
CA GLU A 330 -6.62 12.56 -7.05
C GLU A 330 -7.73 13.09 -7.93
N LYS A 331 -7.42 13.32 -9.21
CA LYS A 331 -8.38 13.75 -10.23
C LYS A 331 -8.23 12.92 -11.49
N VAL A 332 -9.35 12.40 -11.96
CA VAL A 332 -9.48 11.74 -13.26
C VAL A 332 -9.84 12.77 -14.32
N ASN A 333 -9.35 12.59 -15.54
CA ASN A 333 -9.75 13.44 -16.67
C ASN A 333 -11.26 13.31 -16.90
N LYS A 334 -11.97 14.42 -16.89
CA LYS A 334 -13.44 14.44 -16.94
C LYS A 334 -13.98 14.00 -18.29
N ASP A 335 -13.29 14.36 -19.37
CA ASP A 335 -13.71 14.01 -20.72
C ASP A 335 -13.54 12.50 -20.97
N ASP A 336 -12.41 11.95 -20.54
CA ASP A 336 -12.15 10.49 -20.57
C ASP A 336 -13.21 9.76 -19.72
N ALA A 337 -13.42 10.21 -18.48
CA ALA A 337 -14.40 9.63 -17.58
C ALA A 337 -15.83 9.68 -18.15
N THR A 338 -16.18 10.78 -18.80
CA THR A 338 -17.48 10.94 -19.45
C THR A 338 -17.66 9.97 -20.61
N ALA A 339 -16.65 9.84 -21.47
CA ALA A 339 -16.67 8.91 -22.60
C ALA A 339 -16.78 7.44 -22.15
N LEU A 340 -16.22 7.12 -21.00
CA LEU A 340 -16.21 5.77 -20.40
C LEU A 340 -17.36 5.52 -19.41
N PHE A 341 -18.23 6.51 -19.15
CA PHE A 341 -19.27 6.45 -18.12
C PHE A 341 -18.70 6.15 -16.71
N MET A 342 -17.49 6.61 -16.43
CA MET A 342 -16.86 6.48 -15.12
C MET A 342 -17.42 7.49 -14.13
N SER A 343 -17.75 7.04 -12.92
CA SER A 343 -18.48 7.89 -11.98
C SER A 343 -17.59 8.77 -11.08
N ARG A 344 -16.37 8.37 -10.77
CA ARG A 344 -15.50 9.11 -9.83
C ARG A 344 -14.60 10.07 -10.59
N GLU A 345 -14.75 11.36 -10.35
CA GLU A 345 -13.97 12.41 -11.02
C GLU A 345 -12.82 12.90 -10.15
N LYS A 346 -13.10 13.22 -8.89
CA LYS A 346 -12.11 13.82 -7.99
C LYS A 346 -12.34 13.38 -6.57
N ASN A 347 -11.25 13.06 -5.86
CA ASN A 347 -11.28 12.78 -4.44
C ASN A 347 -10.23 13.61 -3.70
N ASN A 348 -10.57 14.10 -2.51
CA ASN A 348 -9.64 14.74 -1.59
C ASN A 348 -9.76 14.06 -0.23
N LEU A 349 -8.64 13.86 0.44
CA LEU A 349 -8.55 13.26 1.75
C LEU A 349 -7.69 14.15 2.66
N LEU A 350 -8.23 14.52 3.80
CA LEU A 350 -7.54 15.18 4.89
C LEU A 350 -7.46 14.23 6.08
N ASP A 351 -6.31 14.12 6.70
CA ASP A 351 -6.14 13.42 7.98
C ASP A 351 -5.31 14.23 8.95
N VAL A 352 -5.69 14.21 10.22
CA VAL A 352 -4.91 14.78 11.33
C VAL A 352 -4.79 13.75 12.43
N MET A 353 -3.56 13.40 12.77
CA MET A 353 -3.24 12.42 13.81
C MET A 353 -2.49 13.05 14.97
N VAL A 354 -2.88 12.72 16.20
CA VAL A 354 -2.08 12.91 17.41
C VAL A 354 -1.81 11.54 18.00
N LYS A 355 -0.54 11.22 18.25
CA LYS A 355 -0.15 9.93 18.83
C LYS A 355 0.82 10.09 19.99
N TYR A 356 0.88 9.06 20.81
CA TYR A 356 1.89 8.86 21.86
C TYR A 356 2.57 7.51 21.65
N ALA A 357 3.89 7.49 21.71
CA ALA A 357 4.72 6.31 21.55
C ALA A 357 5.60 6.12 22.80
N THR A 358 5.68 4.89 23.31
CA THR A 358 6.56 4.52 24.42
C THR A 358 7.06 3.09 24.22
N GLY A 359 8.38 2.95 23.99
CA GLY A 359 8.97 1.67 23.62
C GLY A 359 8.28 1.08 22.38
N PRO A 360 7.80 -0.18 22.42
CA PRO A 360 7.14 -0.83 21.31
C PRO A 360 5.65 -0.47 21.15
N PHE A 361 5.08 0.30 22.08
CA PHE A 361 3.65 0.61 22.10
C PHE A 361 3.38 2.02 21.57
N GLU A 362 2.36 2.13 20.71
CA GLU A 362 1.84 3.39 20.20
C GLU A 362 0.31 3.43 20.38
N ILE A 363 -0.21 4.61 20.71
CA ILE A 363 -1.64 4.91 20.74
C ILE A 363 -1.87 6.27 20.11
N GLY A 364 -2.92 6.43 19.31
CA GLY A 364 -3.22 7.70 18.67
C GLY A 364 -4.67 7.85 18.29
N MET A 365 -5.05 9.11 18.12
CA MET A 365 -6.36 9.50 17.59
C MET A 365 -6.14 10.15 16.24
N GLU A 366 -6.97 9.75 15.27
CA GLU A 366 -6.97 10.26 13.90
C GLU A 366 -8.35 10.82 13.56
N TYR A 367 -8.36 11.97 12.88
CA TYR A 367 -9.53 12.57 12.26
C TYR A 367 -9.31 12.56 10.75
N LEU A 368 -10.11 11.79 10.05
CA LEU A 368 -10.11 11.65 8.61
C LEU A 368 -11.36 12.30 8.03
N HIS A 369 -11.19 13.11 6.99
CA HIS A 369 -12.29 13.70 6.23
C HIS A 369 -12.06 13.57 4.74
N ASN A 370 -13.07 13.06 4.05
CA ASN A 370 -13.04 12.79 2.62
C ASN A 370 -14.10 13.61 1.87
N ASN A 371 -13.76 14.05 0.66
CA ASN A 371 -14.69 14.65 -0.29
C ASN A 371 -14.51 14.03 -1.66
N LEU A 372 -15.50 13.28 -2.12
CA LEU A 372 -15.55 12.66 -3.44
C LEU A 372 -16.54 13.40 -4.33
N THR A 373 -16.10 13.82 -5.51
CA THR A 373 -16.97 14.31 -6.59
C THR A 373 -17.26 13.15 -7.55
N THR A 374 -18.57 12.90 -7.77
CA THR A 374 -19.04 11.87 -8.70
C THR A 374 -19.82 12.50 -9.84
N LEU A 375 -19.70 11.89 -11.04
CA LEU A 375 -20.48 12.21 -12.22
C LEU A 375 -21.75 11.37 -12.24
N GLN A 376 -22.89 12.01 -12.48
CA GLN A 376 -24.18 11.34 -12.73
C GLN A 376 -24.47 11.40 -14.22
N TYR A 377 -24.97 10.32 -14.78
CA TYR A 377 -25.23 10.19 -16.19
C TYR A 377 -26.73 10.10 -16.48
N ALA A 378 -27.16 10.77 -17.55
CA ALA A 378 -28.47 10.64 -18.15
C ALA A 378 -28.32 10.39 -19.66
N ILE A 379 -29.42 10.19 -20.36
CA ILE A 379 -29.40 10.07 -21.82
C ILE A 379 -28.79 11.36 -22.40
N GLY A 380 -27.65 11.23 -23.08
CA GLY A 380 -26.94 12.36 -23.70
C GLY A 380 -25.69 12.84 -22.95
N GLY A 381 -25.29 12.24 -21.84
CA GLY A 381 -24.03 12.53 -21.17
C GLY A 381 -24.14 12.82 -19.67
N VAL A 382 -23.20 13.59 -19.14
CA VAL A 382 -23.20 13.98 -17.72
C VAL A 382 -24.36 14.93 -17.42
N SER A 383 -25.23 14.53 -16.51
CA SER A 383 -26.39 15.33 -16.07
C SER A 383 -26.08 16.24 -14.90
N SER A 384 -25.22 15.81 -13.99
CA SER A 384 -24.83 16.58 -12.80
C SER A 384 -23.57 16.02 -12.15
N GLU A 385 -22.95 16.84 -11.31
CA GLU A 385 -21.95 16.44 -10.34
C GLU A 385 -22.59 16.31 -8.97
N VAL A 386 -22.26 15.24 -8.24
CA VAL A 386 -22.68 15.02 -6.86
C VAL A 386 -21.45 14.96 -5.98
N LYS A 387 -21.48 15.70 -4.87
CA LYS A 387 -20.42 15.65 -3.85
C LYS A 387 -20.87 14.74 -2.71
N LEU A 388 -20.02 13.79 -2.40
CA LEU A 388 -20.14 12.91 -1.26
C LEU A 388 -19.05 13.26 -0.27
N SER A 389 -19.37 13.31 1.00
CA SER A 389 -18.38 13.52 2.05
C SER A 389 -18.54 12.48 3.14
N GLY A 390 -17.45 12.11 3.76
CA GLY A 390 -17.43 11.20 4.90
C GLY A 390 -16.36 11.60 5.89
N THR A 391 -16.65 11.37 7.16
CA THR A 391 -15.76 11.66 8.28
C THR A 391 -15.59 10.41 9.13
N GLN A 392 -14.36 10.13 9.54
CA GLN A 392 -14.03 9.10 10.52
C GLN A 392 -13.19 9.69 11.65
N ILE A 393 -13.49 9.28 12.88
CA ILE A 393 -12.63 9.48 14.05
C ILE A 393 -12.19 8.09 14.51
N ALA A 394 -10.89 7.87 14.60
CA ALA A 394 -10.31 6.58 14.96
C ALA A 394 -9.40 6.72 16.18
N LEU A 395 -9.54 5.81 17.15
CA LEU A 395 -8.60 5.59 18.22
C LEU A 395 -7.89 4.27 17.96
N SER A 396 -6.60 4.33 17.67
CA SER A 396 -5.80 3.16 17.28
C SER A 396 -4.68 2.88 18.26
N THR A 397 -4.39 1.59 18.44
CA THR A 397 -3.22 1.11 19.18
C THR A 397 -2.37 0.22 18.32
N LEU A 398 -1.07 0.25 18.53
CA LEU A 398 -0.09 -0.58 17.87
C LEU A 398 0.93 -1.10 18.89
N TYR A 399 1.15 -2.41 18.91
CA TYR A 399 2.21 -3.04 19.71
C TYR A 399 3.16 -3.78 18.77
N LYS A 400 4.42 -3.33 18.70
CA LYS A 400 5.48 -3.91 17.84
C LYS A 400 6.26 -4.98 18.61
N PHE A 401 6.66 -6.06 17.93
CA PHE A 401 7.48 -7.13 18.48
C PHE A 401 8.52 -7.65 17.48
#